data_7b57d32a91b59025b3dd9ae2be790f3d
#
_entry.id   7b57d32a91b59025b3dd9ae2be790f3d
#
_cell.length_a   1.000
_cell.length_b   1.000
_cell.length_c   1.000
_cell.angle_alpha   90.00
_cell.angle_beta   90.00
_cell.angle_gamma   90.00
#
_symmetry.space_group_name_H-M   'P 1'
#
loop_
_entity.id
_entity.type
_entity.pdbx_description
1 polymer ?
#
loop_
_entity_poly.entity_id
_entity_poly.type
_entity_poly.pdbx_seq_one_letter_code
_entity_poly.pdbx_strand_id
1 'polypeptide(L)'
;MKDYIYSIEGMDILVEQKALDKSIEDQAHRLQAYYIKKIREQSGMDRKAFCEWLGLPYRTLQDWELGQRVMPEYVLRLIAYKVQMEKAAGRL
;
A
#
# COMPACT_ATOMS: atom_id res chain seq x y z
N MET A 1 -5.43 19.49 -8.16
CA MET A 1 -6.00 18.18 -8.44
C MET A 1 -6.95 17.79 -7.33
N LYS A 2 -8.00 17.06 -7.70
CA LYS A 2 -9.01 16.64 -6.73
C LYS A 2 -8.62 15.33 -6.07
N ASP A 3 -9.06 15.17 -4.82
CA ASP A 3 -8.99 13.90 -4.14
C ASP A 3 -9.95 12.92 -4.82
N TYR A 4 -9.62 11.63 -4.77
CA TYR A 4 -10.45 10.62 -5.41
C TYR A 4 -10.35 9.30 -4.66
N ILE A 5 -11.26 8.37 -4.98
CA ILE A 5 -11.24 7.02 -4.43
C ILE A 5 -10.56 6.10 -5.43
N TYR A 6 -9.54 5.37 -4.98
CA TYR A 6 -8.90 4.31 -5.74
C TYR A 6 -9.35 2.97 -5.17
N SER A 7 -9.99 2.16 -5.99
CA SER A 7 -10.50 0.86 -5.54
C SER A 7 -9.59 -0.25 -6.07
N ILE A 8 -9.16 -1.12 -5.18
CA ILE A 8 -8.32 -2.25 -5.54
C ILE A 8 -8.75 -3.48 -4.74
N GLU A 9 -9.13 -4.55 -5.45
CA GLU A 9 -9.56 -5.82 -4.87
C GLU A 9 -10.61 -5.65 -3.76
N GLY A 10 -11.59 -4.80 -4.00
CA GLY A 10 -12.66 -4.52 -3.04
C GLY A 10 -12.30 -3.56 -1.92
N MET A 11 -11.07 -3.07 -1.89
CA MET A 11 -10.62 -2.09 -0.91
C MET A 11 -10.70 -0.70 -1.52
N ASP A 12 -11.37 0.23 -0.82
CA ASP A 12 -11.44 1.62 -1.25
C ASP A 12 -10.40 2.44 -0.50
N ILE A 13 -9.58 3.18 -1.24
CA ILE A 13 -8.52 4.02 -0.68
C ILE A 13 -8.81 5.46 -1.08
N LEU A 14 -9.00 6.33 -0.10
CA LEU A 14 -9.11 7.76 -0.37
C LEU A 14 -7.72 8.31 -0.68
N VAL A 15 -7.54 8.81 -1.89
CA VAL A 15 -6.28 9.42 -2.31
C VAL A 15 -6.38 10.92 -2.10
N GLU A 16 -5.74 11.39 -1.04
CA GLU A 16 -5.70 12.82 -0.71
C GLU A 16 -4.45 13.43 -1.33
N GLN A 17 -4.63 14.37 -2.26
CA GLN A 17 -3.52 14.97 -2.99
C GLN A 17 -2.49 15.61 -2.06
N LYS A 18 -2.96 16.24 -0.99
CA LYS A 18 -2.09 16.89 -0.02
C LYS A 18 -1.25 15.89 0.83
N ALA A 19 -1.67 14.64 0.88
CA ALA A 19 -0.99 13.60 1.65
C ALA A 19 0.05 12.82 0.84
N LEU A 20 0.13 13.08 -0.46
CA LEU A 20 1.13 12.43 -1.31
C LEU A 20 2.53 12.98 -0.98
N ASP A 21 3.52 12.10 -1.01
CA ASP A 21 4.91 12.49 -0.74
C ASP A 21 5.49 13.22 -1.95
N LYS A 22 5.57 14.54 -1.87
CA LYS A 22 6.03 15.39 -2.97
C LYS A 22 7.53 15.26 -3.22
N SER A 23 8.29 14.65 -2.30
CA SER A 23 9.71 14.39 -2.53
C SER A 23 9.94 13.27 -3.54
N ILE A 24 8.91 12.45 -3.80
CA ILE A 24 8.97 11.41 -4.84
C ILE A 24 8.60 12.06 -6.16
N GLU A 25 9.58 12.22 -7.06
CA GLU A 25 9.35 12.96 -8.31
C GLU A 25 8.45 12.21 -9.30
N ASP A 26 8.68 10.91 -9.47
CA ASP A 26 7.89 10.11 -10.41
C ASP A 26 6.48 9.91 -9.88
N GLN A 27 5.49 10.32 -10.69
CA GLN A 27 4.08 10.28 -10.29
C GLN A 27 3.60 8.85 -9.99
N ALA A 28 4.01 7.88 -10.80
CA ALA A 28 3.60 6.49 -10.60
C ALA A 28 4.17 5.93 -9.30
N HIS A 29 5.44 6.21 -9.01
CA HIS A 29 6.08 5.79 -7.75
C HIS A 29 5.44 6.47 -6.56
N ARG A 30 5.09 7.74 -6.69
CA ARG A 30 4.43 8.51 -5.64
C ARG A 30 3.09 7.89 -5.28
N LEU A 31 2.29 7.52 -6.27
CA LEU A 31 0.99 6.90 -6.06
C LEU A 31 1.14 5.49 -5.47
N GLN A 32 2.06 4.68 -5.99
CA GLN A 32 2.29 3.35 -5.44
C GLN A 32 2.73 3.39 -3.98
N ALA A 33 3.62 4.33 -3.63
CA ALA A 33 4.07 4.50 -2.25
C ALA A 33 2.88 4.82 -1.34
N TYR A 34 1.98 5.67 -1.80
CA TYR A 34 0.77 6.03 -1.07
C TYR A 34 -0.15 4.80 -0.91
N TYR A 35 -0.40 4.08 -2.00
CA TYR A 35 -1.31 2.94 -1.96
C TYR A 35 -0.82 1.85 -1.02
N ILE A 36 0.45 1.48 -1.08
CA ILE A 36 0.95 0.39 -0.23
C ILE A 36 0.91 0.78 1.26
N LYS A 37 1.17 2.04 1.59
CA LYS A 37 1.02 2.53 2.96
C LYS A 37 -0.43 2.41 3.44
N LYS A 38 -1.38 2.81 2.60
CA LYS A 38 -2.80 2.76 2.97
C LYS A 38 -3.29 1.32 3.12
N ILE A 39 -2.83 0.42 2.26
CA ILE A 39 -3.15 -1.01 2.38
C ILE A 39 -2.60 -1.56 3.70
N ARG A 40 -1.37 -1.21 4.06
CA ARG A 40 -0.79 -1.63 5.34
C ARG A 40 -1.59 -1.06 6.52
N GLU A 41 -1.99 0.22 6.46
CA GLU A 41 -2.81 0.83 7.51
C GLU A 41 -4.14 0.09 7.69
N GLN A 42 -4.74 -0.37 6.59
CA GLN A 42 -5.97 -1.18 6.64
C GLN A 42 -5.75 -2.50 7.37
N SER A 43 -4.54 -3.04 7.35
CA SER A 43 -4.22 -4.28 8.06
C SER A 43 -4.08 -4.07 9.58
N GLY A 44 -3.87 -2.83 10.02
CA GLY A 44 -3.60 -2.51 11.41
C GLY A 44 -2.18 -2.84 11.85
N MET A 45 -1.29 -3.20 10.93
CA MET A 45 0.09 -3.61 11.26
C MET A 45 1.09 -2.51 10.96
N ASP A 46 2.17 -2.46 11.78
CA ASP A 46 3.33 -1.64 11.45
C ASP A 46 4.16 -2.36 10.36
N ARG A 47 5.23 -1.72 9.89
CA ARG A 47 6.05 -2.30 8.82
C ARG A 47 6.62 -3.65 9.18
N LYS A 48 7.13 -3.81 10.40
CA LYS A 48 7.76 -5.05 10.81
C LYS A 48 6.77 -6.20 10.82
N ALA A 49 5.63 -6.00 11.46
CA ALA A 49 4.58 -7.01 11.54
C ALA A 49 4.04 -7.35 10.15
N PHE A 50 3.82 -6.34 9.31
CA PHE A 50 3.30 -6.53 7.96
C PHE A 50 4.27 -7.35 7.10
N CYS A 51 5.57 -7.07 7.21
CA CYS A 51 6.60 -7.82 6.49
C CYS A 51 6.66 -9.27 6.95
N GLU A 52 6.60 -9.51 8.24
CA GLU A 52 6.59 -10.87 8.80
C GLU A 52 5.38 -11.65 8.31
N TRP A 53 4.22 -11.00 8.31
CA TRP A 53 2.97 -11.62 7.88
C TRP A 53 2.98 -11.98 6.39
N LEU A 54 3.59 -11.14 5.55
CA LEU A 54 3.68 -11.38 4.10
C LEU A 54 4.88 -12.24 3.70
N GLY A 55 5.84 -12.46 4.59
CA GLY A 55 7.09 -13.10 4.22
C GLY A 55 7.96 -12.21 3.34
N LEU A 56 7.92 -10.91 3.57
CA LEU A 56 8.57 -9.90 2.73
C LEU A 56 9.75 -9.28 3.47
N PRO A 57 10.92 -9.09 2.82
CA PRO A 57 12.03 -8.38 3.47
C PRO A 57 11.62 -6.96 3.84
N TYR A 58 11.99 -6.53 5.05
CA TYR A 58 11.66 -5.19 5.55
C TYR A 58 12.14 -4.10 4.60
N ARG A 59 13.36 -4.24 4.08
CA ARG A 59 13.95 -3.25 3.18
C ARG A 59 13.13 -3.08 1.90
N THR A 60 12.55 -4.17 1.40
CA THR A 60 11.71 -4.11 0.19
C THR A 60 10.47 -3.26 0.42
N LEU A 61 9.77 -3.50 1.54
CA LEU A 61 8.58 -2.70 1.86
C LEU A 61 8.96 -1.24 2.09
N GLN A 62 10.05 -0.99 2.80
CA GLN A 62 10.54 0.35 3.05
C GLN A 62 10.80 1.09 1.73
N ASP A 63 11.49 0.43 0.79
CA ASP A 63 11.78 1.04 -0.51
C ASP A 63 10.51 1.36 -1.28
N TRP A 64 9.49 0.47 -1.23
CA TRP A 64 8.20 0.74 -1.87
C TRP A 64 7.52 1.94 -1.24
N GLU A 65 7.49 2.03 0.09
CA GLU A 65 6.80 3.13 0.79
C GLU A 65 7.52 4.46 0.65
N LEU A 66 8.83 4.43 0.36
CA LEU A 66 9.63 5.63 0.10
C LEU A 66 9.70 5.99 -1.39
N GLY A 67 9.08 5.18 -2.26
CA GLY A 67 9.11 5.43 -3.69
C GLY A 67 10.44 5.19 -4.35
N GLN A 68 11.34 4.42 -3.72
CA GLN A 68 12.68 4.15 -4.21
C GLN A 68 12.77 2.89 -5.07
N ARG A 69 11.71 2.10 -5.12
CA ARG A 69 11.64 0.87 -5.90
C ARG A 69 10.24 0.73 -6.49
N VAL A 70 10.18 0.32 -7.75
CA VAL A 70 8.90 0.06 -8.41
C VAL A 70 8.36 -1.28 -7.93
N MET A 71 7.09 -1.30 -7.54
CA MET A 71 6.38 -2.53 -7.24
C MET A 71 5.56 -2.93 -8.47
N PRO A 72 5.66 -4.18 -8.94
CA PRO A 72 4.76 -4.62 -10.00
C PRO A 72 3.30 -4.50 -9.55
N GLU A 73 2.43 -4.06 -10.46
CA GLU A 73 1.03 -3.84 -10.12
C GLU A 73 0.36 -5.08 -9.54
N TYR A 74 0.68 -6.26 -10.10
CA TYR A 74 0.06 -7.49 -9.61
C TYR A 74 0.44 -7.81 -8.16
N VAL A 75 1.62 -7.38 -7.71
CA VAL A 75 2.02 -7.56 -6.30
C VAL A 75 1.15 -6.69 -5.41
N LEU A 76 0.92 -5.44 -5.80
CA LEU A 76 0.03 -4.55 -5.05
C LEU A 76 -1.37 -5.14 -4.93
N ARG A 77 -1.88 -5.69 -6.03
CA ARG A 77 -3.22 -6.32 -6.06
C ARG A 77 -3.28 -7.55 -5.15
N LEU A 78 -2.25 -8.40 -5.20
CA LEU A 78 -2.21 -9.59 -4.35
C LEU A 78 -2.15 -9.24 -2.86
N ILE A 79 -1.39 -8.22 -2.51
CA ILE A 79 -1.31 -7.77 -1.11
C ILE A 79 -2.65 -7.19 -0.66
N ALA A 80 -3.28 -6.34 -1.47
CA ALA A 80 -4.59 -5.80 -1.16
C ALA A 80 -5.63 -6.91 -1.00
N TYR A 81 -5.61 -7.88 -1.89
CA TYR A 81 -6.51 -9.03 -1.83
C TYR A 81 -6.35 -9.80 -0.53
N LYS A 82 -5.10 -10.09 -0.14
CA LYS A 82 -4.84 -10.82 1.12
C LYS A 82 -5.36 -10.05 2.33
N VAL A 83 -5.11 -8.74 2.38
CA VAL A 83 -5.61 -7.90 3.49
C VAL A 83 -7.13 -7.93 3.55
N GLN A 84 -7.79 -7.76 2.40
CA GLN A 84 -9.27 -7.77 2.35
C GLN A 84 -9.83 -9.11 2.78
N MET A 85 -9.27 -10.22 2.28
CA MET A 85 -9.77 -11.54 2.63
C MET A 85 -9.59 -11.85 4.11
N GLU A 86 -8.45 -11.48 4.68
CA GLU A 86 -8.19 -11.71 6.10
C GLU A 86 -9.08 -10.85 6.99
N LYS A 87 -9.37 -9.61 6.59
CA LYS A 87 -10.32 -8.76 7.31
C LYS A 87 -11.74 -9.34 7.24
N ALA A 88 -12.16 -9.75 6.07
CA ALA A 88 -13.50 -10.34 5.89
C ALA A 88 -13.68 -11.63 6.70
N ALA A 89 -12.59 -12.38 6.87
CA ALA A 89 -12.61 -13.61 7.67
C ALA A 89 -12.46 -13.35 9.18
N GLY A 90 -12.30 -12.10 9.59
CA GLY A 90 -12.14 -11.74 10.99
C GLY A 90 -10.77 -12.05 11.57
N ARG A 91 -9.76 -12.26 10.71
CA ARG A 91 -8.39 -12.56 11.17
C ARG A 91 -7.48 -11.32 11.27
N LEU A 92 -7.98 -10.18 10.85
CA LEU A 92 -7.31 -8.89 11.02
C LEU A 92 -8.18 -7.92 11.81
#